data_7497c3d1c1c02ee4cc90c67676cfbb11
#
_entry.id   7497c3d1c1c02ee4cc90c67676cfbb11
#
_cell.length_a   1.000
_cell.length_b   1.000
_cell.length_c   1.000
_cell.angle_alpha   90.00
_cell.angle_beta   90.00
_cell.angle_gamma   90.00
#
_symmetry.space_group_name_H-M   'P 1'
#
loop_
_entity.id
_entity.type
_entity.pdbx_description
1 polymer ?
#
loop_
_entity_poly.entity_id
_entity_poly.type
_entity_poly.pdbx_seq_one_letter_code
_entity_poly.pdbx_strand_id
1 'polypeptide(L)'
;MNRLREVGLEFLESAPHRFVFEAEVDAPRKDVWAAISADPSTWTKWFPGLDEGGYEGDGPPGVGTLRQIRMGDSTYRETMLAWDEPSRWAYRVDESTDPVAKALVEGWRIEDHGDRSIVRWTFAVDPGPQLADAIEVAESVIGDVFRQAMGNLSQRLSAR
;
A
#
# COMPACT_ATOMS: atom_id res chain seq x y z
N MET A 1 16.63 12.49 1.42
CA MET A 1 15.35 11.91 1.88
C MET A 1 15.20 12.07 3.39
N ASN A 2 13.97 12.21 3.85
CA ASN A 2 13.67 12.22 5.28
C ASN A 2 13.49 10.79 5.78
N ARG A 3 14.18 10.45 6.87
CA ARG A 3 14.04 9.14 7.49
C ARG A 3 12.85 9.14 8.47
N LEU A 4 11.97 8.16 8.34
CA LEU A 4 10.87 7.97 9.25
C LEU A 4 11.30 7.11 10.45
N ARG A 5 10.55 7.21 11.56
CA ARG A 5 10.78 6.37 12.74
C ARG A 5 10.48 4.91 12.38
N GLU A 6 11.38 4.01 12.76
CA GLU A 6 11.21 2.60 12.52
C GLU A 6 10.15 2.01 13.48
N VAL A 7 9.10 1.44 12.89
CA VAL A 7 8.02 0.76 13.60
C VAL A 7 7.75 -0.60 12.95
N GLY A 8 7.09 -1.50 13.64
CA GLY A 8 6.79 -2.83 13.13
C GLY A 8 5.30 -3.02 12.80
N LEU A 9 4.90 -4.27 12.62
CA LEU A 9 3.51 -4.64 12.28
C LEU A 9 2.50 -4.19 13.32
N GLU A 10 2.88 -4.14 14.59
CA GLU A 10 2.02 -3.69 15.69
C GLU A 10 1.50 -2.26 15.46
N PHE A 11 2.23 -1.47 14.69
CA PHE A 11 1.83 -0.10 14.37
C PHE A 11 0.51 -0.04 13.58
N LEU A 12 0.18 -1.10 12.84
CA LEU A 12 -1.11 -1.19 12.15
C LEU A 12 -2.30 -1.11 13.12
N GLU A 13 -2.09 -1.41 14.40
CA GLU A 13 -3.12 -1.36 15.43
C GLU A 13 -2.92 -0.20 16.42
N SER A 14 -1.68 0.26 16.62
CA SER A 14 -1.32 1.23 17.67
C SER A 14 -1.08 2.65 17.16
N ALA A 15 -1.08 2.88 15.86
CA ALA A 15 -0.80 4.21 15.31
C ALA A 15 -1.78 5.27 15.82
N PRO A 16 -1.33 6.53 15.98
CA PRO A 16 -2.22 7.64 16.37
C PRO A 16 -3.41 7.82 15.42
N HIS A 17 -3.21 7.58 14.12
CA HIS A 17 -4.27 7.63 13.12
C HIS A 17 -4.23 6.38 12.26
N ARG A 18 -5.41 5.83 11.99
CA ARG A 18 -5.58 4.66 11.15
C ARG A 18 -6.73 4.92 10.18
N PHE A 19 -6.41 4.87 8.89
CA PHE A 19 -7.43 4.90 7.85
C PHE A 19 -7.64 3.46 7.38
N VAL A 20 -8.86 2.98 7.40
CA VAL A 20 -9.19 1.61 6.96
C VAL A 20 -10.21 1.71 5.84
N PHE A 21 -9.84 1.18 4.68
CA PHE A 21 -10.69 1.17 3.50
C PHE A 21 -10.93 -0.26 3.05
N GLU A 22 -12.09 -0.51 2.49
CA GLU A 22 -12.47 -1.84 2.03
C GLU A 22 -13.19 -1.73 0.69
N ALA A 23 -12.89 -2.65 -0.22
CA ALA A 23 -13.53 -2.70 -1.53
C ALA A 23 -13.56 -4.13 -2.06
N GLU A 24 -14.56 -4.40 -2.90
CA GLU A 24 -14.65 -5.64 -3.63
C GLU A 24 -13.86 -5.53 -4.93
N VAL A 25 -13.12 -6.59 -5.28
CA VAL A 25 -12.40 -6.71 -6.56
C VAL A 25 -12.94 -7.91 -7.31
N ASP A 26 -13.23 -7.73 -8.59
CA ASP A 26 -13.83 -8.76 -9.45
C ASP A 26 -12.77 -9.72 -10.00
N ALA A 27 -12.11 -10.42 -9.08
CA ALA A 27 -11.09 -11.41 -9.39
C ALA A 27 -10.85 -12.33 -8.18
N PRO A 28 -10.40 -13.58 -8.40
CA PRO A 28 -10.03 -14.46 -7.32
C PRO A 28 -8.85 -13.92 -6.50
N ARG A 29 -8.79 -14.28 -5.24
CA ARG A 29 -7.76 -13.83 -4.30
C ARG A 29 -6.33 -14.02 -4.83
N LYS A 30 -6.05 -15.15 -5.47
CA LYS A 30 -4.71 -15.44 -6.02
C LYS A 30 -4.29 -14.41 -7.08
N ASP A 31 -5.23 -13.93 -7.89
CA ASP A 31 -4.95 -12.96 -8.95
C ASP A 31 -4.74 -11.56 -8.36
N VAL A 32 -5.52 -11.20 -7.34
CA VAL A 32 -5.34 -9.95 -6.61
C VAL A 32 -3.98 -9.95 -5.89
N TRP A 33 -3.64 -11.05 -5.23
CA TRP A 33 -2.35 -11.20 -4.56
C TRP A 33 -1.20 -10.99 -5.54
N ALA A 34 -1.24 -11.65 -6.70
CA ALA A 34 -0.20 -11.51 -7.72
C ALA A 34 -0.07 -10.06 -8.20
N ALA A 35 -1.21 -9.38 -8.43
CA ALA A 35 -1.21 -7.99 -8.88
C ALA A 35 -0.59 -7.03 -7.85
N ILE A 36 -0.81 -7.28 -6.57
CA ILE A 36 -0.30 -6.43 -5.50
C ILE A 36 1.18 -6.71 -5.21
N SER A 37 1.57 -7.99 -5.14
CA SER A 37 2.86 -8.39 -4.57
C SER A 37 3.95 -8.70 -5.58
N ALA A 38 3.62 -9.12 -6.81
CA ALA A 38 4.61 -9.71 -7.70
C ALA A 38 5.62 -8.70 -8.25
N ASP A 39 5.14 -7.64 -8.89
CA ASP A 39 6.00 -6.65 -9.55
C ASP A 39 5.46 -5.24 -9.33
N PRO A 40 6.12 -4.43 -8.50
CA PRO A 40 5.64 -3.07 -8.21
C PRO A 40 5.52 -2.16 -9.42
N SER A 41 6.26 -2.42 -10.51
CA SER A 41 6.14 -1.61 -11.72
C SER A 41 4.75 -1.72 -12.35
N THR A 42 4.04 -2.83 -12.12
CA THR A 42 2.68 -3.02 -12.65
C THR A 42 1.63 -2.15 -11.96
N TRP A 43 1.93 -1.63 -10.79
CA TRP A 43 1.03 -0.72 -10.07
C TRP A 43 0.76 0.57 -10.87
N THR A 44 1.68 0.96 -11.75
CA THR A 44 1.49 2.13 -12.62
C THR A 44 0.24 2.01 -13.49
N LYS A 45 -0.26 0.80 -13.69
CA LYS A 45 -1.38 0.50 -14.57
C LYS A 45 -2.73 0.56 -13.86
N TRP A 46 -2.74 0.55 -12.53
CA TRP A 46 -4.00 0.53 -11.80
C TRP A 46 -4.04 1.45 -10.57
N PHE A 47 -2.90 1.79 -9.96
CA PHE A 47 -2.87 2.68 -8.78
C PHE A 47 -2.66 4.13 -9.22
N PRO A 48 -3.66 5.03 -9.01
CA PRO A 48 -3.58 6.40 -9.48
C PRO A 48 -2.37 7.15 -8.91
N GLY A 49 -1.66 7.85 -9.79
CA GLY A 49 -0.53 8.70 -9.39
C GLY A 49 0.78 7.97 -9.16
N LEU A 50 0.81 6.65 -9.21
CA LEU A 50 2.06 5.90 -9.07
C LEU A 50 2.75 5.81 -10.44
N ASP A 51 3.94 6.39 -10.53
CA ASP A 51 4.68 6.52 -11.79
C ASP A 51 5.75 5.46 -11.98
N GLU A 52 6.38 5.02 -10.88
CA GLU A 52 7.42 3.98 -10.92
C GLU A 52 7.39 3.15 -9.65
N GLY A 53 7.74 1.88 -9.76
CA GLY A 53 7.90 0.98 -8.63
C GLY A 53 8.81 -0.18 -8.94
N GLY A 54 9.54 -0.67 -7.94
CA GLY A 54 10.41 -1.83 -8.08
C GLY A 54 10.94 -2.32 -6.75
N TYR A 55 11.20 -3.63 -6.69
CA TYR A 55 11.92 -4.22 -5.57
C TYR A 55 13.43 -4.08 -5.79
N GLU A 56 14.18 -3.90 -4.70
CA GLU A 56 15.63 -3.91 -4.73
C GLU A 56 16.15 -5.33 -4.55
N GLY A 57 17.29 -5.63 -5.19
CA GLY A 57 17.94 -6.95 -5.12
C GLY A 57 17.49 -7.91 -6.19
N ASP A 58 18.15 -9.09 -6.26
CA ASP A 58 17.99 -10.04 -7.35
C ASP A 58 17.21 -11.31 -6.97
N GLY A 59 16.87 -11.48 -5.69
CA GLY A 59 16.15 -12.66 -5.21
C GLY A 59 14.65 -12.50 -5.29
N PRO A 60 13.89 -13.58 -5.03
CA PRO A 60 12.45 -13.48 -4.90
C PRO A 60 12.08 -12.57 -3.72
N PRO A 61 11.08 -11.69 -3.89
CA PRO A 61 10.70 -10.78 -2.82
C PRO A 61 10.01 -11.52 -1.65
N GLY A 62 10.14 -10.94 -0.47
CA GLY A 62 9.54 -11.47 0.75
C GLY A 62 9.73 -10.50 1.90
N VAL A 63 9.54 -10.97 3.12
CA VAL A 63 9.81 -10.15 4.32
C VAL A 63 11.27 -9.68 4.30
N GLY A 64 11.47 -8.38 4.55
CA GLY A 64 12.79 -7.74 4.53
C GLY A 64 13.20 -7.18 3.17
N THR A 65 12.52 -7.52 2.10
CA THR A 65 12.79 -6.95 0.77
C THR A 65 12.46 -5.46 0.78
N LEU A 66 13.33 -4.66 0.15
CA LEU A 66 13.13 -3.23 -0.02
C LEU A 66 12.39 -2.95 -1.32
N ARG A 67 11.48 -1.99 -1.26
CA ARG A 67 10.74 -1.50 -2.42
C ARG A 67 10.93 0.01 -2.53
N GLN A 68 11.06 0.50 -3.75
CA GLN A 68 11.04 1.94 -4.01
C GLN A 68 9.89 2.27 -4.93
N ILE A 69 9.13 3.30 -4.60
CA ILE A 69 8.07 3.83 -5.46
C ILE A 69 8.23 5.34 -5.62
N ARG A 70 7.74 5.83 -6.76
CA ARG A 70 7.68 7.25 -7.05
C ARG A 70 6.24 7.63 -7.43
N MET A 71 5.76 8.69 -6.78
CA MET A 71 4.44 9.28 -7.03
C MET A 71 4.63 10.77 -7.28
N GLY A 72 4.61 11.18 -8.56
CA GLY A 72 4.92 12.55 -8.92
C GLY A 72 6.35 12.92 -8.53
N ASP A 73 6.50 13.95 -7.71
CA ASP A 73 7.80 14.42 -7.22
C ASP A 73 8.25 13.71 -5.95
N SER A 74 7.42 12.81 -5.40
CA SER A 74 7.72 12.12 -4.14
C SER A 74 8.24 10.72 -4.39
N THR A 75 9.32 10.36 -3.68
CA THR A 75 9.91 9.01 -3.68
C THR A 75 9.84 8.42 -2.29
N TYR A 76 9.48 7.15 -2.20
CA TYR A 76 9.35 6.41 -0.94
C TYR A 76 10.21 5.15 -1.02
N ARG A 77 10.96 4.86 0.05
CA ARG A 77 11.65 3.58 0.23
C ARG A 77 11.01 2.83 1.38
N GLU A 78 10.73 1.57 1.15
CA GLU A 78 9.90 0.76 2.02
C GLU A 78 10.53 -0.59 2.31
N THR A 79 10.24 -1.15 3.47
CA THR A 79 10.63 -2.53 3.84
C THR A 79 9.39 -3.38 3.97
N MET A 80 9.37 -4.55 3.33
CA MET A 80 8.27 -5.52 3.46
C MET A 80 8.28 -6.14 4.84
N LEU A 81 7.17 -6.05 5.57
CA LEU A 81 7.02 -6.54 6.94
C LEU A 81 6.21 -7.83 7.04
N ALA A 82 5.26 -8.05 6.12
CA ALA A 82 4.45 -9.26 6.08
C ALA A 82 4.29 -9.72 4.63
N TRP A 83 4.34 -11.03 4.44
CA TRP A 83 4.26 -11.65 3.13
C TRP A 83 3.60 -13.02 3.27
N ASP A 84 2.29 -13.02 3.57
CA ASP A 84 1.52 -14.25 3.82
C ASP A 84 0.61 -14.52 2.61
N GLU A 85 1.16 -15.16 1.61
CA GLU A 85 0.45 -15.48 0.36
C GLU A 85 -0.72 -16.43 0.63
N PRO A 86 -1.90 -16.16 0.11
CA PRO A 86 -2.34 -15.04 -0.73
C PRO A 86 -3.17 -14.00 0.03
N SER A 87 -3.01 -13.86 1.35
CA SER A 87 -3.98 -13.18 2.21
C SER A 87 -3.49 -11.88 2.85
N ARG A 88 -2.19 -11.76 3.15
CA ARG A 88 -1.70 -10.61 3.91
C ARG A 88 -0.38 -10.09 3.37
N TRP A 89 -0.31 -8.77 3.19
CA TRP A 89 0.88 -8.08 2.71
C TRP A 89 0.99 -6.73 3.43
N ALA A 90 2.18 -6.40 3.91
CA ALA A 90 2.37 -5.15 4.65
C ALA A 90 3.79 -4.63 4.47
N TYR A 91 3.93 -3.31 4.56
CA TYR A 91 5.24 -2.66 4.46
C TYR A 91 5.28 -1.40 5.32
N ARG A 92 6.50 -1.05 5.70
CA ARG A 92 6.85 0.16 6.43
C ARG A 92 7.54 1.12 5.48
N VAL A 93 7.18 2.39 5.54
CA VAL A 93 7.95 3.44 4.84
C VAL A 93 9.14 3.82 5.72
N ASP A 94 10.34 3.65 5.18
CA ASP A 94 11.61 3.96 5.88
C ASP A 94 12.10 5.37 5.59
N GLU A 95 11.97 5.81 4.33
CA GLU A 95 12.44 7.09 3.87
C GLU A 95 11.48 7.68 2.85
N SER A 96 11.36 9.00 2.85
CA SER A 96 10.51 9.72 1.90
C SER A 96 11.13 11.08 1.59
N THR A 97 10.99 11.53 0.34
CA THR A 97 11.28 12.90 -0.04
C THR A 97 10.25 13.88 0.51
N ASP A 98 9.10 13.36 0.93
CA ASP A 98 7.97 14.12 1.41
C ASP A 98 7.90 14.03 2.94
N PRO A 99 8.05 15.14 3.70
CA PRO A 99 8.10 15.09 5.16
C PRO A 99 6.73 15.08 5.83
N VAL A 100 5.76 14.37 5.27
CA VAL A 100 4.37 14.39 5.77
C VAL A 100 4.14 13.49 6.98
N ALA A 101 4.94 12.45 7.17
CA ALA A 101 4.75 11.47 8.24
C ALA A 101 6.00 11.28 9.07
N LYS A 102 5.81 11.04 10.37
CA LYS A 102 6.89 10.64 11.29
C LYS A 102 7.09 9.13 11.29
N ALA A 103 6.04 8.36 11.06
CA ALA A 103 6.03 6.91 10.92
C ALA A 103 4.84 6.49 10.07
N LEU A 104 5.00 5.46 9.26
CA LEU A 104 3.95 4.99 8.36
C LEU A 104 4.11 3.50 8.08
N VAL A 105 3.04 2.75 8.32
CA VAL A 105 2.91 1.34 7.91
C VAL A 105 1.60 1.18 7.16
N GLU A 106 1.64 0.44 6.07
CA GLU A 106 0.46 0.11 5.30
C GLU A 106 0.28 -1.40 5.26
N GLY A 107 -0.94 -1.84 5.49
CA GLY A 107 -1.28 -3.26 5.47
C GLY A 107 -2.40 -3.55 4.51
N TRP A 108 -2.29 -4.67 3.81
CA TRP A 108 -3.27 -5.16 2.84
C TRP A 108 -3.73 -6.55 3.26
N ARG A 109 -5.03 -6.75 3.30
CA ARG A 109 -5.63 -8.07 3.47
C ARG A 109 -6.54 -8.37 2.32
N ILE A 110 -6.50 -9.62 1.85
CA ILE A 110 -7.31 -10.08 0.74
C ILE A 110 -8.12 -11.27 1.23
N GLU A 111 -9.44 -11.09 1.27
CA GLU A 111 -10.37 -12.10 1.73
C GLU A 111 -10.98 -12.83 0.53
N ASP A 112 -11.05 -14.15 0.62
CA ASP A 112 -11.55 -15.02 -0.45
C ASP A 112 -13.08 -15.02 -0.51
N HIS A 113 -13.63 -14.67 -1.67
CA HIS A 113 -15.05 -14.75 -1.97
C HIS A 113 -15.28 -15.50 -3.30
N GLY A 114 -14.51 -16.58 -3.53
CA GLY A 114 -14.60 -17.40 -4.73
C GLY A 114 -13.97 -16.74 -5.95
N ASP A 115 -14.78 -16.34 -6.91
CA ASP A 115 -14.33 -15.63 -8.11
C ASP A 115 -14.14 -14.12 -7.88
N ARG A 116 -14.42 -13.66 -6.65
CA ARG A 116 -14.27 -12.27 -6.21
C ARG A 116 -13.46 -12.22 -4.93
N SER A 117 -12.97 -11.03 -4.58
CA SER A 117 -12.18 -10.79 -3.37
C SER A 117 -12.64 -9.53 -2.66
N ILE A 118 -12.50 -9.50 -1.35
CA ILE A 118 -12.61 -8.27 -0.56
C ILE A 118 -11.20 -7.85 -0.18
N VAL A 119 -10.82 -6.62 -0.54
CA VAL A 119 -9.52 -6.05 -0.23
C VAL A 119 -9.69 -5.01 0.86
N ARG A 120 -8.93 -5.16 1.95
CA ARG A 120 -8.89 -4.17 3.03
C ARG A 120 -7.49 -3.56 3.07
N TRP A 121 -7.42 -2.23 3.02
CA TRP A 121 -6.17 -1.48 3.13
C TRP A 121 -6.20 -0.65 4.40
N THR A 122 -5.19 -0.83 5.25
CA THR A 122 -4.98 -0.03 6.46
C THR A 122 -3.77 0.87 6.24
N PHE A 123 -3.99 2.15 6.42
CA PHE A 123 -2.97 3.20 6.35
C PHE A 123 -2.77 3.71 7.79
N ALA A 124 -1.70 3.24 8.45
CA ALA A 124 -1.40 3.55 9.84
C ALA A 124 -0.29 4.60 9.88
N VAL A 125 -0.59 5.78 10.44
CA VAL A 125 0.32 6.93 10.33
C VAL A 125 0.46 7.68 11.65
N ASP A 126 1.69 8.10 11.93
CA ASP A 126 2.00 9.17 12.90
C ASP A 126 2.31 10.41 12.06
N PRO A 127 1.39 11.36 11.97
CA PRO A 127 1.52 12.47 11.02
C PRO A 127 2.50 13.52 11.50
N GLY A 128 3.20 14.13 10.56
CA GLY A 128 3.87 15.39 10.82
C GLY A 128 2.83 16.51 10.97
N PRO A 129 3.26 17.75 11.37
CA PRO A 129 2.32 18.83 11.67
C PRO A 129 1.38 19.19 10.51
N GLN A 130 1.88 19.20 9.28
CA GLN A 130 1.09 19.56 8.11
C GLN A 130 -0.01 18.54 7.84
N LEU A 131 0.33 17.25 7.91
CA LEU A 131 -0.65 16.19 7.71
C LEU A 131 -1.65 16.14 8.87
N ALA A 132 -1.19 16.36 10.11
CA ALA A 132 -2.06 16.39 11.27
C ALA A 132 -3.15 17.45 11.14
N ASP A 133 -2.81 18.63 10.63
CA ASP A 133 -3.77 19.73 10.41
C ASP A 133 -4.79 19.42 9.31
N ALA A 134 -4.47 18.51 8.40
CA ALA A 134 -5.31 18.16 7.25
C ALA A 134 -5.77 16.68 7.29
N ILE A 135 -5.78 16.07 8.47
CA ILE A 135 -5.95 14.62 8.59
C ILE A 135 -7.28 14.10 8.00
N GLU A 136 -8.36 14.81 8.20
CA GLU A 136 -9.68 14.41 7.69
C GLU A 136 -9.74 14.52 6.16
N VAL A 137 -9.15 15.58 5.61
CA VAL A 137 -9.05 15.77 4.15
C VAL A 137 -8.17 14.68 3.57
N ALA A 138 -7.05 14.38 4.21
CA ALA A 138 -6.13 13.32 3.77
C ALA A 138 -6.82 11.95 3.73
N GLU A 139 -7.58 11.61 4.77
CA GLU A 139 -8.33 10.35 4.80
C GLU A 139 -9.30 10.26 3.62
N SER A 140 -10.04 11.33 3.34
CA SER A 140 -10.99 11.38 2.24
C SER A 140 -10.28 11.21 0.89
N VAL A 141 -9.18 11.91 0.67
CA VAL A 141 -8.42 11.85 -0.58
C VAL A 141 -7.81 10.46 -0.79
N ILE A 142 -7.18 9.91 0.24
CA ILE A 142 -6.56 8.57 0.18
C ILE A 142 -7.63 7.50 -0.07
N GLY A 143 -8.80 7.62 0.57
CA GLY A 143 -9.92 6.72 0.34
C GLY A 143 -10.44 6.75 -1.09
N ASP A 144 -10.52 7.94 -1.69
CA ASP A 144 -10.93 8.08 -3.10
C ASP A 144 -9.90 7.43 -4.04
N VAL A 145 -8.61 7.60 -3.76
CA VAL A 145 -7.53 6.96 -4.52
C VAL A 145 -7.65 5.43 -4.40
N PHE A 146 -7.89 4.92 -3.20
CA PHE A 146 -8.06 3.48 -2.99
C PHE A 146 -9.24 2.93 -3.81
N ARG A 147 -10.41 3.59 -3.74
CA ARG A 147 -11.60 3.13 -4.47
C ARG A 147 -11.36 3.14 -5.97
N GLN A 148 -10.71 4.17 -6.49
CA GLN A 148 -10.35 4.24 -7.90
C GLN A 148 -9.36 3.14 -8.27
N ALA A 149 -8.35 2.89 -7.44
CA ALA A 149 -7.37 1.83 -7.64
C ALA A 149 -8.05 0.46 -7.71
N MET A 150 -8.97 0.18 -6.81
CA MET A 150 -9.68 -1.11 -6.79
C MET A 150 -10.60 -1.28 -7.99
N GLY A 151 -11.24 -0.21 -8.45
CA GLY A 151 -12.03 -0.23 -9.68
C GLY A 151 -11.16 -0.52 -10.90
N ASN A 152 -10.01 0.13 -11.00
CA ASN A 152 -9.06 -0.09 -12.08
C ASN A 152 -8.52 -1.54 -12.06
N LEU A 153 -8.22 -2.04 -10.87
CA LEU A 153 -7.71 -3.41 -10.69
C LEU A 153 -8.77 -4.44 -11.10
N SER A 154 -10.04 -4.22 -10.72
CA SER A 154 -11.15 -5.08 -11.15
C SER A 154 -11.26 -5.14 -12.66
N GLN A 155 -11.20 -4.00 -13.34
CA GLN A 155 -11.26 -3.95 -14.81
C GLN A 155 -10.08 -4.69 -15.44
N ARG A 156 -8.88 -4.49 -14.91
CA ARG A 156 -7.67 -5.12 -15.43
C ARG A 156 -7.69 -6.64 -15.28
N LEU A 157 -8.13 -7.14 -14.14
CA LEU A 157 -8.11 -8.57 -13.86
C LEU A 157 -9.31 -9.32 -14.47
N SER A 158 -10.47 -8.68 -14.55
CA SER A 158 -11.66 -9.31 -15.17
C SER A 158 -11.62 -9.31 -16.69
N ALA A 159 -10.77 -8.50 -17.31
CA ALA A 159 -10.61 -8.44 -18.76
C ALA A 159 -9.73 -9.55 -19.35
N ARG A 160 -9.23 -10.45 -18.51
CA ARG A 160 -8.38 -11.58 -18.95
C ARG A 160 -9.20 -12.71 -19.58
#